data_5473a37198269eba1be9fa4dc6532e45
#
_entry.id   5473a37198269eba1be9fa4dc6532e45
#
_cell.length_a   1.000
_cell.length_b   1.000
_cell.length_c   1.000
_cell.angle_alpha   90.00
_cell.angle_beta   90.00
_cell.angle_gamma   90.00
#
_symmetry.space_group_name_H-M   'P 1'
#
loop_
_entity.id
_entity.type
_entity.pdbx_description
1 polymer ?
#
loop_
_entity_poly.entity_id
_entity_poly.type
_entity_poly.pdbx_seq_one_letter_code
_entity_poly.pdbx_strand_id
1 'polypeptide(L)'
;MTVPATPTVPPTAATVPPARILRSPTALEPLRVMVLGDSVTYEIEPGLTAALQHTGLVVSANRTQMGFGLSQWPIFHWWEVWPPFLDEVRPEAVVLQAGIWDVQAVYGGERRLPRPEDPDWEAQYSFLVGVALDVLAADGAHVYWLTMLPSPDPGHTGRLNRLLVDLAAGDDRMSVVDLTPGFTDAEGRYVDHVDRLGVAWPIRKVDGVHLCREGTEVAAGLAAAAILGDAGLEPEAGWEDGSWRSDPLYEVDPCDDPAPVGGSS
;
A
#
# COMPACT_ATOMS: atom_id res chain seq x y z
N MET A 1 -19.34 -9.21 67.15
CA MET A 1 -19.45 -9.69 65.77
C MET A 1 -19.07 -8.52 64.87
N THR A 2 -17.88 -8.56 64.29
CA THR A 2 -17.36 -7.49 63.40
C THR A 2 -17.69 -7.91 61.96
N VAL A 3 -18.44 -7.08 61.27
CA VAL A 3 -18.79 -7.25 59.84
C VAL A 3 -17.53 -6.96 59.01
N PRO A 4 -17.11 -7.85 58.08
CA PRO A 4 -15.97 -7.56 57.25
C PRO A 4 -16.35 -6.52 56.17
N ALA A 5 -15.46 -5.56 55.94
CA ALA A 5 -15.60 -4.52 54.93
C ALA A 5 -15.55 -5.14 53.52
N THR A 6 -16.48 -4.77 52.68
CA THR A 6 -16.53 -5.14 51.24
C THR A 6 -15.35 -4.50 50.50
N PRO A 7 -14.57 -5.26 49.71
CA PRO A 7 -13.48 -4.68 48.95
C PRO A 7 -14.02 -3.78 47.85
N THR A 8 -13.58 -2.51 47.86
CA THR A 8 -13.89 -1.54 46.79
C THR A 8 -12.99 -1.87 45.59
N VAL A 9 -13.61 -2.25 44.44
CA VAL A 9 -12.89 -2.42 43.17
C VAL A 9 -12.47 -1.03 42.66
N PRO A 10 -11.17 -0.81 42.39
CA PRO A 10 -10.75 0.45 41.80
C PRO A 10 -11.39 0.66 40.42
N PRO A 11 -11.74 1.90 40.03
CA PRO A 11 -12.31 2.19 38.71
C PRO A 11 -11.32 1.79 37.63
N THR A 12 -11.77 1.01 36.66
CA THR A 12 -11.00 0.67 35.46
C THR A 12 -10.65 1.98 34.75
N ALA A 13 -9.36 2.23 34.57
CA ALA A 13 -8.89 3.40 33.82
C ALA A 13 -9.49 3.32 32.39
N ALA A 14 -10.20 4.37 32.00
CA ALA A 14 -10.70 4.50 30.64
C ALA A 14 -9.49 4.54 29.70
N THR A 15 -9.42 3.56 28.80
CA THR A 15 -8.40 3.54 27.76
C THR A 15 -8.71 4.72 26.82
N VAL A 16 -7.84 5.71 26.79
CA VAL A 16 -7.91 6.80 25.82
C VAL A 16 -7.65 6.17 24.46
N PRO A 17 -8.57 6.30 23.47
CA PRO A 17 -8.30 5.82 22.13
C PRO A 17 -7.00 6.45 21.60
N PRO A 18 -6.21 5.73 20.79
CA PRO A 18 -5.04 6.34 20.15
C PRO A 18 -5.47 7.57 19.33
N ALA A 19 -4.62 8.59 19.29
CA ALA A 19 -4.85 9.77 18.49
C ALA A 19 -4.99 9.34 17.02
N ARG A 20 -6.04 9.79 16.35
CA ARG A 20 -6.25 9.49 14.93
C ARG A 20 -5.27 10.27 14.08
N ILE A 21 -4.72 9.64 13.06
CA ILE A 21 -3.82 10.27 12.09
C ILE A 21 -4.63 11.15 11.13
N LEU A 22 -5.78 10.68 10.69
CA LEU A 22 -6.68 11.39 9.77
C LEU A 22 -7.91 11.93 10.52
N ARG A 23 -8.49 13.03 10.00
CA ARG A 23 -9.79 13.49 10.48
C ARG A 23 -10.88 12.48 10.15
N SER A 24 -11.97 12.48 10.91
CA SER A 24 -13.18 11.75 10.53
C SER A 24 -13.89 12.49 9.38
N PRO A 25 -14.12 11.82 8.23
CA PRO A 25 -14.85 12.42 7.12
C PRO A 25 -16.35 12.45 7.34
N THR A 26 -17.03 13.27 6.55
CA THR A 26 -18.49 13.31 6.46
C THR A 26 -18.93 13.29 4.99
N ALA A 27 -20.21 13.03 4.72
CA ALA A 27 -20.72 13.05 3.35
C ALA A 27 -20.59 14.44 2.66
N LEU A 28 -20.53 15.52 3.43
CA LEU A 28 -20.34 16.88 2.89
C LEU A 28 -18.85 17.23 2.74
N GLU A 29 -18.01 16.59 3.53
CA GLU A 29 -16.56 16.76 3.53
C GLU A 29 -15.89 15.39 3.49
N PRO A 30 -15.91 14.71 2.33
CA PRO A 30 -15.28 13.39 2.19
C PRO A 30 -13.76 13.50 2.36
N LEU A 31 -13.14 12.42 2.83
CA LEU A 31 -11.69 12.29 2.86
C LEU A 31 -11.14 12.23 1.43
N ARG A 32 -10.14 13.02 1.14
CA ARG A 32 -9.48 13.02 -0.17
C ARG A 32 -8.21 12.18 -0.13
N VAL A 33 -8.18 11.14 -0.95
CA VAL A 33 -7.04 10.23 -1.10
C VAL A 33 -6.46 10.37 -2.50
N MET A 34 -5.14 10.42 -2.61
CA MET A 34 -4.43 10.38 -3.89
C MET A 34 -3.58 9.11 -3.94
N VAL A 35 -3.64 8.39 -5.05
CA VAL A 35 -2.88 7.15 -5.26
C VAL A 35 -1.76 7.40 -6.26
N LEU A 36 -0.53 7.18 -5.83
CA LEU A 36 0.71 7.31 -6.60
C LEU A 36 1.46 5.98 -6.61
N GLY A 37 2.28 5.77 -7.60
CA GLY A 37 3.17 4.63 -7.68
C GLY A 37 3.39 4.15 -9.12
N ASP A 38 3.92 2.96 -9.24
CA ASP A 38 4.30 2.32 -10.51
C ASP A 38 3.19 1.43 -11.10
N SER A 39 3.58 0.48 -11.95
CA SER A 39 2.66 -0.46 -12.60
C SER A 39 1.94 -1.37 -11.61
N VAL A 40 2.57 -1.75 -10.50
CA VAL A 40 1.93 -2.59 -9.48
C VAL A 40 0.85 -1.79 -8.76
N THR A 41 1.14 -0.55 -8.41
CA THR A 41 0.14 0.36 -7.82
C THR A 41 -0.99 0.65 -8.79
N TYR A 42 -0.69 0.77 -10.10
CA TYR A 42 -1.70 0.93 -11.14
C TYR A 42 -2.70 -0.23 -11.15
N GLU A 43 -2.25 -1.45 -10.86
CA GLU A 43 -3.12 -2.62 -10.73
C GLU A 43 -3.86 -2.68 -9.37
N ILE A 44 -3.28 -2.16 -8.30
CA ILE A 44 -3.94 -2.08 -6.98
C ILE A 44 -5.05 -1.01 -7.00
N GLU A 45 -4.87 0.07 -7.73
CA GLU A 45 -5.66 1.29 -7.63
C GLU A 45 -7.16 1.08 -7.85
N PRO A 46 -7.65 0.34 -8.87
CA PRO A 46 -9.09 0.20 -9.08
C PRO A 46 -9.81 -0.46 -7.89
N GLY A 47 -9.19 -1.51 -7.31
CA GLY A 47 -9.71 -2.17 -6.12
C GLY A 47 -9.64 -1.27 -4.89
N LEU A 48 -8.51 -0.56 -4.71
CA LEU A 48 -8.34 0.37 -3.60
C LEU A 48 -9.34 1.52 -3.65
N THR A 49 -9.51 2.13 -4.81
CA THR A 49 -10.52 3.17 -5.02
C THR A 49 -11.93 2.64 -4.75
N ALA A 50 -12.26 1.43 -5.21
CA ALA A 50 -13.55 0.81 -4.92
C ALA A 50 -13.75 0.59 -3.41
N ALA A 51 -12.76 0.04 -2.70
CA ALA A 51 -12.83 -0.20 -1.26
C ALA A 51 -13.01 1.09 -0.46
N LEU A 52 -12.24 2.13 -0.79
CA LEU A 52 -12.30 3.42 -0.10
C LEU A 52 -13.63 4.15 -0.36
N GLN A 53 -14.07 4.20 -1.62
CA GLN A 53 -15.27 4.93 -2.02
C GLN A 53 -16.57 4.18 -1.64
N HIS A 54 -16.50 2.90 -1.33
CA HIS A 54 -17.67 2.09 -0.93
C HIS A 54 -18.35 2.68 0.31
N THR A 55 -17.58 3.28 1.22
CA THR A 55 -18.11 3.96 2.42
C THR A 55 -18.96 5.20 2.11
N GLY A 56 -18.89 5.75 0.89
CA GLY A 56 -19.51 7.03 0.53
C GLY A 56 -18.87 8.26 1.21
N LEU A 57 -17.81 8.07 2.00
CA LEU A 57 -17.15 9.11 2.80
C LEU A 57 -15.73 9.43 2.33
N VAL A 58 -15.26 8.77 1.26
CA VAL A 58 -13.92 8.95 0.68
C VAL A 58 -14.04 9.22 -0.80
N VAL A 59 -13.18 10.09 -1.31
CA VAL A 59 -12.94 10.29 -2.75
C VAL A 59 -11.49 9.99 -3.05
N SER A 60 -11.23 9.21 -4.11
CA SER A 60 -9.90 8.80 -4.52
C SER A 60 -9.55 9.35 -5.89
N ALA A 61 -8.29 9.70 -6.10
CA ALA A 61 -7.75 10.18 -7.37
C ALA A 61 -6.51 9.37 -7.76
N ASN A 62 -6.59 8.69 -8.91
CA ASN A 62 -5.47 7.97 -9.49
C ASN A 62 -4.47 8.94 -10.14
N ARG A 63 -3.19 8.82 -9.75
CA ARG A 63 -2.04 9.55 -10.32
C ARG A 63 -0.83 8.61 -10.48
N THR A 64 -1.09 7.30 -10.64
CA THR A 64 -0.04 6.30 -10.87
C THR A 64 0.66 6.51 -12.21
N GLN A 65 1.92 6.10 -12.30
CA GLN A 65 2.77 6.26 -13.47
C GLN A 65 3.57 4.98 -13.73
N MET A 66 3.31 4.34 -14.86
CA MET A 66 4.01 3.11 -15.26
C MET A 66 5.53 3.33 -15.28
N GLY A 67 6.29 2.39 -14.69
CA GLY A 67 7.75 2.48 -14.66
C GLY A 67 8.32 3.48 -13.65
N PHE A 68 7.48 3.97 -12.74
CA PHE A 68 7.88 4.93 -11.72
C PHE A 68 8.84 4.32 -10.69
N GLY A 69 9.83 5.10 -10.29
CA GLY A 69 10.71 4.85 -9.15
C GLY A 69 11.34 6.16 -8.70
N LEU A 70 11.65 6.32 -7.42
CA LEU A 70 12.24 7.55 -6.89
C LEU A 70 13.61 7.83 -7.51
N SER A 71 14.37 6.78 -7.84
CA SER A 71 15.70 6.90 -8.46
C SER A 71 15.64 7.01 -9.98
N GLN A 72 14.47 6.90 -10.60
CA GLN A 72 14.25 6.97 -12.05
C GLN A 72 14.11 8.42 -12.56
N TRP A 73 14.68 9.38 -11.86
CA TRP A 73 14.54 10.80 -12.13
C TRP A 73 15.08 11.32 -13.45
N PRO A 74 15.95 10.67 -14.21
CA PRO A 74 16.15 11.08 -15.60
C PRO A 74 14.91 10.89 -16.47
N ILE A 75 13.98 9.99 -16.06
CA ILE A 75 12.74 9.68 -16.78
C ILE A 75 11.56 10.41 -16.13
N PHE A 76 11.50 10.44 -14.80
CA PHE A 76 10.41 11.03 -14.02
C PHE A 76 10.95 12.08 -13.05
N HIS A 77 10.73 13.33 -13.35
CA HIS A 77 10.98 14.45 -12.44
C HIS A 77 9.81 14.59 -11.48
N TRP A 78 9.59 13.60 -10.61
CA TRP A 78 8.44 13.53 -9.72
C TRP A 78 8.29 14.77 -8.82
N TRP A 79 9.37 15.44 -8.43
CA TRP A 79 9.33 16.70 -7.68
C TRP A 79 8.74 17.87 -8.49
N GLU A 80 8.65 17.77 -9.82
CA GLU A 80 7.99 18.74 -10.69
C GLU A 80 6.57 18.31 -11.06
N VAL A 81 6.32 16.99 -11.11
CA VAL A 81 5.05 16.40 -11.56
C VAL A 81 4.05 16.32 -10.41
N TRP A 82 4.48 15.99 -9.19
CA TRP A 82 3.58 15.82 -8.06
C TRP A 82 2.95 17.12 -7.53
N PRO A 83 3.64 18.28 -7.46
CA PRO A 83 3.01 19.51 -6.96
C PRO A 83 1.74 19.91 -7.70
N PRO A 84 1.63 19.89 -9.05
CA PRO A 84 0.37 20.10 -9.74
C PRO A 84 -0.74 19.12 -9.37
N PHE A 85 -0.42 17.85 -9.10
CA PHE A 85 -1.40 16.86 -8.65
C PHE A 85 -1.90 17.17 -7.23
N LEU A 86 -1.00 17.56 -6.34
CA LEU A 86 -1.34 17.98 -4.98
C LEU A 86 -2.24 19.20 -4.97
N ASP A 87 -1.96 20.21 -5.82
CA ASP A 87 -2.79 21.41 -5.98
C ASP A 87 -4.21 21.08 -6.47
N GLU A 88 -4.33 20.13 -7.40
CA GLU A 88 -5.61 19.70 -7.96
C GLU A 88 -6.42 18.88 -6.97
N VAL A 89 -5.82 17.85 -6.37
CA VAL A 89 -6.51 16.87 -5.53
C VAL A 89 -6.65 17.39 -4.09
N ARG A 90 -5.66 18.10 -3.58
CA ARG A 90 -5.55 18.52 -2.16
C ARG A 90 -5.76 17.34 -1.22
N PRO A 91 -4.97 16.26 -1.36
CA PRO A 91 -5.18 15.05 -0.59
C PRO A 91 -4.92 15.27 0.90
N GLU A 92 -5.62 14.52 1.72
CA GLU A 92 -5.35 14.39 3.16
C GLU A 92 -4.59 13.11 3.45
N ALA A 93 -4.70 12.13 2.53
CA ALA A 93 -3.91 10.92 2.52
C ALA A 93 -3.34 10.68 1.12
N VAL A 94 -2.08 10.30 1.06
CA VAL A 94 -1.39 9.88 -0.17
C VAL A 94 -1.01 8.42 -0.01
N VAL A 95 -1.46 7.56 -0.92
CA VAL A 95 -0.97 6.19 -1.03
C VAL A 95 0.16 6.17 -2.03
N LEU A 96 1.32 5.66 -1.63
CA LEU A 96 2.49 5.58 -2.48
C LEU A 96 3.09 4.18 -2.44
N GLN A 97 3.35 3.58 -3.60
CA GLN A 97 4.27 2.47 -3.73
C GLN A 97 5.36 2.84 -4.73
N ALA A 98 6.59 2.81 -4.27
CA ALA A 98 7.76 3.06 -5.10
C ALA A 98 8.90 2.16 -4.63
N GLY A 99 9.64 1.59 -5.56
CA GLY A 99 10.80 0.81 -5.16
C GLY A 99 11.16 -0.34 -6.09
N ILE A 100 10.24 -0.97 -6.78
CA ILE A 100 10.59 -2.12 -7.65
C ILE A 100 11.65 -1.71 -8.68
N TRP A 101 11.48 -0.56 -9.33
CA TRP A 101 12.43 0.00 -10.28
C TRP A 101 13.71 0.54 -9.63
N ASP A 102 13.65 0.83 -8.33
CA ASP A 102 14.78 1.33 -7.57
C ASP A 102 15.73 0.22 -7.13
N VAL A 103 15.20 -1.00 -6.92
CA VAL A 103 15.97 -2.15 -6.46
C VAL A 103 16.30 -3.16 -7.56
N GLN A 104 15.58 -3.14 -8.68
CA GLN A 104 15.90 -4.00 -9.84
C GLN A 104 16.96 -3.33 -10.74
N ALA A 105 17.65 -4.15 -11.54
CA ALA A 105 18.53 -3.66 -12.58
C ALA A 105 17.68 -2.96 -13.67
N VAL A 106 17.91 -1.67 -13.86
CA VAL A 106 17.14 -0.89 -14.85
C VAL A 106 17.61 -1.23 -16.26
N TYR A 107 16.67 -1.55 -17.13
CA TYR A 107 16.93 -1.73 -18.55
C TYR A 107 17.28 -0.35 -19.18
N GLY A 108 18.57 -0.17 -19.54
CA GLY A 108 19.02 0.87 -20.46
C GLY A 108 19.11 2.30 -19.94
N GLY A 109 18.94 2.58 -18.64
CA GLY A 109 19.08 3.91 -18.05
C GLY A 109 20.42 4.13 -17.35
N GLU A 110 20.93 5.37 -17.38
CA GLU A 110 22.03 5.76 -16.48
C GLU A 110 21.50 5.77 -15.05
N ARG A 111 21.91 4.78 -14.26
CA ARG A 111 21.58 4.72 -12.84
C ARG A 111 22.39 5.78 -12.11
N ARG A 112 21.71 6.68 -11.41
CA ARG A 112 22.38 7.75 -10.66
C ARG A 112 22.49 7.49 -9.16
N LEU A 113 21.77 6.47 -8.65
CA LEU A 113 21.97 5.97 -7.30
C LEU A 113 22.94 4.78 -7.30
N PRO A 114 23.63 4.52 -6.19
CA PRO A 114 24.31 3.26 -5.93
C PRO A 114 23.35 2.09 -6.15
N ARG A 115 23.91 0.92 -6.36
CA ARG A 115 23.11 -0.30 -6.41
C ARG A 115 22.69 -0.70 -5.00
N PRO A 116 21.59 -1.45 -4.83
CA PRO A 116 21.19 -1.92 -3.50
C PRO A 116 22.27 -2.70 -2.75
N GLU A 117 23.27 -3.26 -3.44
CA GLU A 117 24.42 -3.94 -2.84
C GLU A 117 25.47 -2.96 -2.26
N ASP A 118 25.46 -1.73 -2.73
CA ASP A 118 26.46 -0.74 -2.32
C ASP A 118 26.20 -0.25 -0.89
N PRO A 119 27.25 0.06 -0.11
CA PRO A 119 27.11 0.50 1.29
C PRO A 119 26.29 1.80 1.45
N ASP A 120 26.37 2.70 0.48
CA ASP A 120 25.75 4.03 0.54
C ASP A 120 24.31 4.05 0.04
N TRP A 121 23.78 2.92 -0.45
CA TRP A 121 22.46 2.88 -1.06
C TRP A 121 21.36 3.30 -0.09
N GLU A 122 21.34 2.75 1.13
CA GLU A 122 20.32 3.08 2.13
C GLU A 122 20.32 4.56 2.48
N ALA A 123 21.50 5.17 2.66
CA ALA A 123 21.58 6.59 2.98
C ALA A 123 21.03 7.47 1.83
N GLN A 124 21.35 7.11 0.58
CA GLN A 124 20.88 7.86 -0.59
C GLN A 124 19.39 7.62 -0.85
N TYR A 125 18.90 6.40 -0.68
CA TYR A 125 17.46 6.13 -0.83
C TYR A 125 16.66 6.81 0.28
N SER A 126 17.15 6.78 1.53
CA SER A 126 16.54 7.52 2.65
C SER A 126 16.44 9.02 2.37
N PHE A 127 17.48 9.60 1.77
CA PHE A 127 17.43 11.01 1.34
C PHE A 127 16.31 11.25 0.32
N LEU A 128 16.13 10.36 -0.67
CA LEU A 128 15.03 10.49 -1.65
C LEU A 128 13.67 10.34 -1.01
N VAL A 129 13.52 9.41 -0.06
CA VAL A 129 12.27 9.26 0.72
C VAL A 129 11.97 10.55 1.49
N GLY A 130 12.98 11.13 2.15
CA GLY A 130 12.82 12.41 2.85
C GLY A 130 12.34 13.53 1.94
N VAL A 131 12.96 13.67 0.76
CA VAL A 131 12.55 14.68 -0.24
C VAL A 131 11.15 14.39 -0.78
N ALA A 132 10.79 13.12 -0.98
CA ALA A 132 9.44 12.72 -1.39
C ALA A 132 8.39 13.12 -0.33
N LEU A 133 8.68 12.89 0.94
CA LEU A 133 7.82 13.30 2.04
C LEU A 133 7.71 14.84 2.16
N ASP A 134 8.81 15.56 1.93
CA ASP A 134 8.79 17.03 1.92
C ASP A 134 7.86 17.59 0.83
N VAL A 135 7.75 16.90 -0.31
CA VAL A 135 6.81 17.28 -1.38
C VAL A 135 5.39 16.83 -1.05
N LEU A 136 5.19 15.55 -0.72
CA LEU A 136 3.86 14.95 -0.59
C LEU A 136 3.10 15.42 0.65
N ALA A 137 3.80 15.68 1.74
CA ALA A 137 3.22 16.12 3.01
C ALA A 137 3.31 17.64 3.25
N ALA A 138 3.70 18.44 2.24
CA ALA A 138 3.88 19.89 2.37
C ALA A 138 2.65 20.61 2.95
N ASP A 139 1.45 20.18 2.55
CA ASP A 139 0.17 20.73 3.01
C ASP A 139 -0.51 19.87 4.09
N GLY A 140 0.25 19.00 4.76
CA GLY A 140 -0.23 18.20 5.89
C GLY A 140 -0.91 16.89 5.50
N ALA A 141 -0.75 16.41 4.28
CA ALA A 141 -1.20 15.06 3.91
C ALA A 141 -0.35 14.00 4.62
N HIS A 142 -0.98 12.89 5.04
CA HIS A 142 -0.28 11.73 5.57
C HIS A 142 0.03 10.73 4.44
N VAL A 143 1.26 10.19 4.40
CA VAL A 143 1.70 9.28 3.35
C VAL A 143 1.63 7.83 3.83
N TYR A 144 0.80 7.02 3.19
CA TYR A 144 0.72 5.57 3.35
C TYR A 144 1.63 4.90 2.33
N TRP A 145 2.82 4.49 2.77
CA TRP A 145 3.77 3.83 1.89
C TRP A 145 3.54 2.32 1.89
N LEU A 146 3.10 1.78 0.75
CA LEU A 146 2.89 0.34 0.60
C LEU A 146 4.24 -0.37 0.46
N THR A 147 4.43 -1.49 1.17
CA THR A 147 5.62 -2.32 0.98
C THR A 147 5.65 -2.92 -0.42
N MET A 148 6.85 -3.19 -0.92
CA MET A 148 7.02 -4.04 -2.10
C MET A 148 6.48 -5.42 -1.79
N LEU A 149 5.71 -5.96 -2.72
CA LEU A 149 5.11 -7.28 -2.59
C LEU A 149 6.19 -8.37 -2.56
N PRO A 150 5.99 -9.45 -1.81
CA PRO A 150 6.83 -10.64 -1.89
C PRO A 150 6.92 -11.16 -3.31
N SER A 151 8.05 -11.73 -3.67
CA SER A 151 8.31 -12.38 -4.98
C SER A 151 9.10 -13.67 -4.78
N PRO A 152 9.10 -14.59 -5.77
CA PRO A 152 9.89 -15.82 -5.70
C PRO A 152 11.38 -15.57 -5.46
N ASP A 153 11.90 -14.48 -6.04
CA ASP A 153 13.22 -13.94 -5.75
C ASP A 153 13.06 -12.60 -5.05
N PRO A 154 13.11 -12.57 -3.72
CA PRO A 154 12.90 -11.33 -2.96
C PRO A 154 14.00 -10.30 -3.23
N GLY A 155 15.17 -10.71 -3.73
CA GLY A 155 16.26 -9.81 -4.09
C GLY A 155 16.49 -8.76 -3.03
N HIS A 156 16.40 -7.48 -3.46
CA HIS A 156 16.56 -6.33 -2.57
C HIS A 156 15.24 -5.75 -2.04
N THR A 157 14.08 -6.28 -2.44
CA THR A 157 12.77 -5.78 -2.00
C THR A 157 12.61 -5.87 -0.48
N GLY A 158 13.03 -6.98 0.12
CA GLY A 158 13.01 -7.15 1.57
C GLY A 158 13.93 -6.14 2.31
N ARG A 159 15.06 -5.74 1.71
CA ARG A 159 15.92 -4.69 2.27
C ARG A 159 15.23 -3.33 2.21
N LEU A 160 14.61 -3.02 1.08
CA LEU A 160 13.85 -1.78 0.92
C LEU A 160 12.68 -1.71 1.91
N ASN A 161 11.89 -2.77 2.04
CA ASN A 161 10.76 -2.79 2.97
C ASN A 161 11.20 -2.54 4.42
N ARG A 162 12.31 -3.14 4.86
CA ARG A 162 12.87 -2.86 6.19
C ARG A 162 13.29 -1.40 6.33
N LEU A 163 13.97 -0.84 5.33
CA LEU A 163 14.36 0.57 5.34
C LEU A 163 13.16 1.50 5.47
N LEU A 164 12.06 1.22 4.75
CA LEU A 164 10.83 2.02 4.84
C LEU A 164 10.21 1.96 6.24
N VAL A 165 10.20 0.77 6.86
CA VAL A 165 9.72 0.60 8.25
C VAL A 165 10.58 1.39 9.24
N ASP A 166 11.91 1.34 9.08
CA ASP A 166 12.84 2.08 9.95
C ASP A 166 12.67 3.60 9.79
N LEU A 167 12.45 4.08 8.56
CA LEU A 167 12.19 5.50 8.29
C LEU A 167 10.86 5.96 8.88
N ALA A 168 9.79 5.18 8.73
CA ALA A 168 8.48 5.49 9.29
C ALA A 168 8.49 5.54 10.83
N ALA A 169 9.35 4.77 11.47
CA ALA A 169 9.51 4.85 12.93
C ALA A 169 10.09 6.20 13.41
N GLY A 170 10.74 6.96 12.52
CA GLY A 170 11.35 8.25 12.79
C GLY A 170 10.66 9.47 12.17
N ASP A 171 9.60 9.28 11.38
CA ASP A 171 8.91 10.36 10.66
C ASP A 171 7.38 10.17 10.73
N ASP A 172 6.71 11.03 11.46
CA ASP A 172 5.26 10.98 11.71
C ASP A 172 4.41 11.38 10.48
N ARG A 173 5.03 11.85 9.40
CA ARG A 173 4.35 12.15 8.13
C ARG A 173 4.00 10.91 7.34
N MET A 174 4.57 9.74 7.67
CA MET A 174 4.31 8.50 6.93
C MET A 174 3.99 7.32 7.85
N SER A 175 3.20 6.42 7.30
CA SER A 175 2.99 5.06 7.82
C SER A 175 3.33 4.05 6.74
N VAL A 176 3.85 2.89 7.12
CA VAL A 176 4.05 1.77 6.20
C VAL A 176 2.86 0.82 6.29
N VAL A 177 2.26 0.53 5.14
CA VAL A 177 1.26 -0.53 5.01
C VAL A 177 1.95 -1.80 4.55
N ASP A 178 2.03 -2.79 5.43
CA ASP A 178 2.64 -4.08 5.10
C ASP A 178 1.68 -4.95 4.30
N LEU A 179 2.00 -5.16 3.02
CA LEU A 179 1.24 -6.05 2.12
C LEU A 179 1.72 -7.50 2.20
N THR A 180 2.81 -7.79 2.91
CA THR A 180 3.43 -9.12 2.99
C THR A 180 2.44 -10.21 3.44
N PRO A 181 1.60 -10.00 4.47
CA PRO A 181 0.70 -11.06 4.96
C PRO A 181 -0.30 -11.56 3.92
N GLY A 182 -0.63 -10.75 2.92
CA GLY A 182 -1.55 -11.14 1.84
C GLY A 182 -0.91 -12.00 0.75
N PHE A 183 0.43 -12.10 0.73
CA PHE A 183 1.21 -12.71 -0.36
C PHE A 183 2.24 -13.72 0.14
N THR A 184 2.08 -14.17 1.38
CA THR A 184 2.89 -15.22 1.99
C THR A 184 2.00 -16.21 2.72
N ASP A 185 2.49 -17.45 2.85
CA ASP A 185 1.88 -18.47 3.71
C ASP A 185 2.21 -18.21 5.20
N ALA A 186 1.73 -19.10 6.08
CA ALA A 186 1.95 -19.00 7.52
C ALA A 186 3.44 -19.09 7.93
N GLU A 187 4.27 -19.66 7.06
CA GLU A 187 5.72 -19.75 7.24
C GLU A 187 6.48 -18.56 6.62
N GLY A 188 5.77 -17.57 6.05
CA GLY A 188 6.33 -16.40 5.41
C GLY A 188 6.90 -16.65 4.01
N ARG A 189 6.56 -17.77 3.38
CA ARG A 189 6.99 -18.08 2.01
C ARG A 189 6.05 -17.47 1.00
N TYR A 190 6.60 -16.99 -0.11
CA TYR A 190 5.84 -16.45 -1.22
C TYR A 190 4.74 -17.43 -1.70
N VAL A 191 3.56 -16.88 -1.97
CA VAL A 191 2.45 -17.56 -2.62
C VAL A 191 1.97 -16.74 -3.82
N ASP A 192 1.58 -17.42 -4.88
CA ASP A 192 1.04 -16.84 -6.11
C ASP A 192 -0.45 -17.14 -6.32
N HIS A 193 -1.03 -17.95 -5.43
CA HIS A 193 -2.44 -18.31 -5.44
C HIS A 193 -3.05 -18.20 -4.03
N VAL A 194 -4.35 -18.03 -3.98
CA VAL A 194 -5.17 -18.09 -2.77
C VAL A 194 -6.22 -19.17 -2.93
N ASP A 195 -6.42 -20.00 -1.88
CA ASP A 195 -7.50 -20.98 -1.86
C ASP A 195 -8.82 -20.28 -1.49
N ARG A 196 -9.82 -20.39 -2.37
CA ARG A 196 -11.19 -19.98 -2.11
C ARG A 196 -12.12 -21.18 -2.40
N LEU A 197 -12.60 -21.80 -1.35
CA LEU A 197 -13.54 -22.93 -1.43
C LEU A 197 -13.02 -24.14 -2.26
N GLY A 198 -11.72 -24.44 -2.12
CA GLY A 198 -11.08 -25.56 -2.83
C GLY A 198 -10.68 -25.25 -4.27
N VAL A 199 -10.69 -23.98 -4.63
CA VAL A 199 -10.18 -23.47 -5.91
C VAL A 199 -9.00 -22.55 -5.65
N ALA A 200 -7.86 -22.85 -6.28
CA ALA A 200 -6.68 -22.00 -6.26
C ALA A 200 -6.87 -20.87 -7.28
N TRP A 201 -7.00 -19.66 -6.76
CA TRP A 201 -7.12 -18.45 -7.57
C TRP A 201 -5.77 -17.75 -7.67
N PRO A 202 -5.29 -17.42 -8.87
CA PRO A 202 -4.04 -16.71 -9.02
C PRO A 202 -4.15 -15.27 -8.47
N ILE A 203 -3.20 -14.88 -7.61
CA ILE A 203 -3.07 -13.54 -7.08
C ILE A 203 -1.92 -12.77 -7.74
N ARG A 204 -1.06 -13.48 -8.47
CA ARG A 204 0.11 -12.93 -9.18
C ARG A 204 0.12 -13.36 -10.62
N LYS A 205 0.53 -12.46 -11.51
CA LYS A 205 0.81 -12.79 -12.90
C LYS A 205 2.07 -13.66 -13.01
N VAL A 206 2.26 -14.28 -14.15
CA VAL A 206 3.39 -15.20 -14.43
C VAL A 206 4.77 -14.57 -14.20
N ASP A 207 4.87 -13.25 -14.34
CA ASP A 207 6.11 -12.51 -14.08
C ASP A 207 6.50 -12.44 -12.58
N GLY A 208 5.59 -12.86 -11.68
CA GLY A 208 5.80 -12.82 -10.22
C GLY A 208 5.85 -11.42 -9.63
N VAL A 209 5.55 -10.38 -10.42
CA VAL A 209 5.58 -8.96 -10.01
C VAL A 209 4.18 -8.36 -10.01
N HIS A 210 3.47 -8.47 -11.12
CA HIS A 210 2.16 -7.87 -11.33
C HIS A 210 1.02 -8.70 -10.71
N LEU A 211 -0.14 -8.07 -10.52
CA LEU A 211 -1.27 -8.63 -9.80
C LEU A 211 -2.37 -9.13 -10.71
N CYS A 212 -3.01 -10.20 -10.26
CA CYS A 212 -4.33 -10.61 -10.71
C CYS A 212 -5.41 -9.87 -9.94
N ARG A 213 -6.67 -9.97 -10.37
CA ARG A 213 -7.82 -9.35 -9.66
C ARG A 213 -7.89 -9.75 -8.18
N GLU A 214 -7.64 -11.02 -7.89
CA GLU A 214 -7.62 -11.54 -6.52
C GLU A 214 -6.45 -10.97 -5.70
N GLY A 215 -5.30 -10.76 -6.32
CA GLY A 215 -4.17 -10.09 -5.68
C GLY A 215 -4.44 -8.61 -5.44
N THR A 216 -5.08 -7.93 -6.39
CA THR A 216 -5.58 -6.57 -6.20
C THR A 216 -6.53 -6.48 -5.02
N GLU A 217 -7.52 -7.37 -4.93
CA GLU A 217 -8.48 -7.42 -3.82
C GLU A 217 -7.75 -7.52 -2.47
N VAL A 218 -6.77 -8.40 -2.36
CA VAL A 218 -5.97 -8.56 -1.14
C VAL A 218 -5.19 -7.29 -0.79
N ALA A 219 -4.42 -6.75 -1.74
CA ALA A 219 -3.61 -5.56 -1.50
C ALA A 219 -4.46 -4.32 -1.20
N ALA A 220 -5.53 -4.13 -1.97
CA ALA A 220 -6.48 -3.03 -1.79
C ALA A 220 -7.17 -3.10 -0.44
N GLY A 221 -7.60 -4.30 0.00
CA GLY A 221 -8.22 -4.51 1.31
C GLY A 221 -7.29 -4.12 2.46
N LEU A 222 -6.01 -4.53 2.41
CA LEU A 222 -5.01 -4.16 3.41
C LEU A 222 -4.78 -2.65 3.45
N ALA A 223 -4.60 -2.03 2.29
CA ALA A 223 -4.38 -0.59 2.20
C ALA A 223 -5.60 0.22 2.64
N ALA A 224 -6.80 -0.15 2.19
CA ALA A 224 -8.04 0.51 2.60
C ALA A 224 -8.29 0.38 4.10
N ALA A 225 -8.06 -0.79 4.70
CA ALA A 225 -8.24 -1.01 6.14
C ALA A 225 -7.34 -0.07 6.98
N ALA A 226 -6.08 0.13 6.57
CA ALA A 226 -5.17 1.05 7.25
C ALA A 226 -5.69 2.50 7.18
N ILE A 227 -6.04 2.99 5.99
CA ILE A 227 -6.49 4.38 5.78
C ILE A 227 -7.83 4.64 6.48
N LEU A 228 -8.79 3.73 6.30
CA LEU A 228 -10.11 3.86 6.93
C LEU A 228 -10.01 3.81 8.45
N GLY A 229 -9.20 2.89 9.00
CA GLY A 229 -8.96 2.79 10.44
C GLY A 229 -8.43 4.10 11.03
N ASP A 230 -7.44 4.72 10.38
CA ASP A 230 -6.88 6.01 10.80
C ASP A 230 -7.87 7.18 10.69
N ALA A 231 -8.83 7.09 9.76
CA ALA A 231 -9.96 8.03 9.66
C ALA A 231 -11.10 7.71 10.65
N GLY A 232 -11.01 6.59 11.37
CA GLY A 232 -12.04 6.09 12.29
C GLY A 232 -13.26 5.56 11.59
N LEU A 233 -13.07 4.98 10.41
CA LEU A 233 -14.06 4.26 9.64
C LEU A 233 -13.75 2.77 9.68
N GLU A 234 -14.79 1.95 9.59
CA GLU A 234 -14.65 0.51 9.40
C GLU A 234 -14.73 0.19 7.89
N PRO A 235 -13.92 -0.73 7.38
CA PRO A 235 -14.09 -1.24 6.03
C PRO A 235 -15.47 -1.88 5.85
N GLU A 236 -16.15 -1.56 4.76
CA GLU A 236 -17.44 -2.15 4.42
C GLU A 236 -17.23 -3.25 3.38
N ALA A 237 -17.91 -4.40 3.55
CA ALA A 237 -17.89 -5.50 2.60
C ALA A 237 -18.77 -5.21 1.38
N GLY A 238 -18.46 -5.85 0.24
CA GLY A 238 -19.25 -5.76 -1.00
C GLY A 238 -18.56 -5.02 -2.13
N TRP A 239 -17.48 -4.28 -1.86
CA TRP A 239 -16.65 -3.68 -2.90
C TRP A 239 -15.87 -4.74 -3.70
N GLU A 240 -15.60 -5.90 -3.08
CA GLU A 240 -14.82 -7.00 -3.64
C GLU A 240 -15.41 -7.50 -4.97
N ASP A 241 -16.75 -7.50 -5.09
CA ASP A 241 -17.48 -7.90 -6.30
C ASP A 241 -17.86 -6.70 -7.19
N GLY A 242 -17.23 -5.55 -6.96
CA GLY A 242 -17.53 -4.31 -7.67
C GLY A 242 -17.12 -4.30 -9.15
N SER A 243 -17.59 -3.26 -9.86
CA SER A 243 -17.29 -3.07 -11.29
C SER A 243 -15.80 -2.89 -11.62
N TRP A 244 -14.98 -2.57 -10.64
CA TRP A 244 -13.52 -2.46 -10.79
C TRP A 244 -12.89 -3.75 -11.34
N ARG A 245 -13.48 -4.91 -11.05
CA ARG A 245 -13.01 -6.21 -11.58
C ARG A 245 -13.11 -6.31 -13.10
N SER A 246 -13.92 -5.48 -13.72
CA SER A 246 -14.08 -5.40 -15.18
C SER A 246 -13.20 -4.32 -15.83
N ASP A 247 -12.27 -3.73 -15.08
CA ASP A 247 -11.35 -2.75 -15.65
C ASP A 247 -10.50 -3.41 -16.75
N PRO A 248 -10.38 -2.78 -17.93
CA PRO A 248 -9.60 -3.31 -19.05
C PRO A 248 -8.13 -3.58 -18.75
N LEU A 249 -7.56 -2.95 -17.72
CA LEU A 249 -6.17 -3.18 -17.32
C LEU A 249 -5.89 -4.66 -16.99
N TYR A 250 -6.88 -5.40 -16.48
CA TYR A 250 -6.72 -6.82 -16.14
C TYR A 250 -6.80 -7.76 -17.34
N GLU A 251 -7.15 -7.23 -18.52
CA GLU A 251 -7.11 -7.99 -19.77
C GLU A 251 -5.74 -7.89 -20.46
N VAL A 252 -4.88 -6.96 -20.00
CA VAL A 252 -3.49 -6.86 -20.45
C VAL A 252 -2.66 -7.84 -19.64
N ASP A 253 -2.02 -8.80 -20.32
CA ASP A 253 -1.34 -9.93 -19.69
C ASP A 253 -2.25 -10.65 -18.67
N PRO A 254 -3.28 -11.35 -19.15
CA PRO A 254 -4.28 -11.96 -18.27
C PRO A 254 -3.64 -13.00 -17.37
N CYS A 255 -4.23 -13.22 -16.22
CA CYS A 255 -3.84 -14.26 -15.29
C CYS A 255 -4.29 -15.64 -15.78
N ASP A 256 -3.64 -16.67 -15.27
CA ASP A 256 -4.05 -18.04 -15.49
C ASP A 256 -5.48 -18.28 -14.96
N ASP A 257 -6.17 -19.25 -15.53
CA ASP A 257 -7.47 -19.69 -15.02
C ASP A 257 -7.33 -20.35 -13.63
N PRO A 258 -8.30 -20.12 -12.74
CA PRO A 258 -8.30 -20.78 -11.44
C PRO A 258 -8.38 -22.32 -11.60
N ALA A 259 -7.66 -23.05 -10.74
CA ALA A 259 -7.57 -24.49 -10.80
C ALA A 259 -8.02 -25.16 -9.49
N PRO A 260 -8.54 -26.41 -9.51
CA PRO A 260 -8.85 -27.14 -8.28
C PRO A 260 -7.61 -27.34 -7.41
N VAL A 261 -7.72 -27.09 -6.10
CA VAL A 261 -6.64 -27.36 -5.15
C VAL A 261 -6.38 -28.87 -5.10
N GLY A 262 -5.12 -29.27 -5.36
CA GLY A 262 -4.72 -30.69 -5.32
C GLY A 262 -4.85 -31.47 -6.62
N GLY A 263 -5.14 -30.84 -7.75
CA GLY A 263 -5.02 -31.43 -9.07
C GLY A 263 -3.55 -31.53 -9.47
N SER A 264 -2.86 -32.63 -9.12
CA SER A 264 -1.55 -32.94 -9.69
C SER A 264 -1.69 -33.25 -11.19
N SER A 265 -1.10 -32.42 -12.03
CA SER A 265 -0.84 -32.70 -13.45
C SER A 265 0.27 -33.77 -13.59
#